data_1aea1a1ba2b5b9024b177739722d902b
#
_entry.id   1aea1a1ba2b5b9024b177739722d902b
#
_cell.length_a   1.000
_cell.length_b   1.000
_cell.length_c   1.000
_cell.angle_alpha   90.00
_cell.angle_beta   90.00
_cell.angle_gamma   90.00
#
_symmetry.space_group_name_H-M   'P 1'
#
loop_
_entity.id
_entity.type
_entity.pdbx_description
1 polymer ?
#
loop_
_entity_poly.entity_id
_entity_poly.type
_entity_poly.pdbx_seq_one_letter_code
_entity_poly.pdbx_strand_id
1 'polypeptide(L)'
;MELKIKKSWISIPMIAVFLSCSAGSLNSNGLFTAPELINRHGKILQDRILVPPGYTRVKCDTNSFGFYLRNLKMKADSSEVLLYDGKVKPYKVHAAVIDMEIGKRDLQQCADACIRLRAEYLRNVGKSSSIHFNLTNGFR
;
A
#
# COMPACT_ATOMS: atom_id res chain seq x y z
N MET A 1 35.04 -8.73 -63.62
CA MET A 1 33.98 -9.61 -63.10
C MET A 1 33.25 -8.79 -62.02
N GLU A 2 32.23 -8.03 -62.46
CA GLU A 2 31.51 -7.14 -61.58
C GLU A 2 30.31 -7.86 -60.91
N LEU A 3 30.29 -7.84 -59.57
CA LEU A 3 29.17 -8.38 -58.81
C LEU A 3 28.07 -7.31 -58.68
N LYS A 4 26.98 -7.46 -59.43
CA LYS A 4 25.75 -6.66 -59.26
C LYS A 4 24.98 -7.11 -58.02
N ILE A 5 25.01 -6.27 -56.97
CA ILE A 5 24.17 -6.45 -55.78
C ILE A 5 22.77 -5.90 -56.08
N LYS A 6 21.78 -6.81 -56.20
CA LYS A 6 20.35 -6.43 -56.29
C LYS A 6 19.88 -5.96 -54.90
N LYS A 7 19.56 -4.66 -54.76
CA LYS A 7 18.81 -4.14 -53.60
C LYS A 7 17.37 -4.60 -53.70
N SER A 8 16.99 -5.59 -52.88
CA SER A 8 15.59 -5.93 -52.61
C SER A 8 15.01 -4.94 -51.61
N TRP A 9 14.05 -4.15 -52.02
CA TRP A 9 13.28 -3.28 -51.17
C TRP A 9 12.19 -4.15 -50.52
N ILE A 10 12.41 -4.54 -49.27
CA ILE A 10 11.38 -5.15 -48.44
C ILE A 10 10.57 -3.99 -47.87
N SER A 11 9.37 -3.77 -48.40
CA SER A 11 8.38 -2.89 -47.80
C SER A 11 7.89 -3.53 -46.51
N ILE A 12 8.33 -2.99 -45.38
CA ILE A 12 7.80 -3.33 -44.05
C ILE A 12 6.45 -2.62 -43.93
N PRO A 13 5.32 -3.34 -43.75
CA PRO A 13 4.05 -2.68 -43.46
C PRO A 13 4.17 -1.99 -42.10
N MET A 14 3.89 -0.71 -42.10
CA MET A 14 3.81 0.12 -40.91
C MET A 14 2.62 -0.38 -40.09
N ILE A 15 2.91 -1.32 -39.17
CA ILE A 15 1.94 -1.74 -38.15
C ILE A 15 1.76 -0.54 -37.20
N ALA A 16 0.66 0.15 -37.36
CA ALA A 16 0.23 1.17 -36.42
C ALA A 16 -0.06 0.47 -35.08
N VAL A 17 0.90 0.54 -34.17
CA VAL A 17 0.70 0.15 -32.76
C VAL A 17 -0.22 1.20 -32.17
N PHE A 18 -1.53 0.90 -32.14
CA PHE A 18 -2.47 1.64 -31.30
C PHE A 18 -2.07 1.39 -29.85
N LEU A 19 -1.34 2.34 -29.28
CA LEU A 19 -1.21 2.43 -27.83
C LEU A 19 -2.63 2.68 -27.30
N SER A 20 -3.30 1.61 -26.89
CA SER A 20 -4.52 1.72 -26.10
C SER A 20 -4.13 2.25 -24.71
N CYS A 21 -4.00 3.57 -24.62
CA CYS A 21 -4.01 4.24 -23.33
C CYS A 21 -5.38 3.91 -22.73
N SER A 22 -5.42 3.09 -21.68
CA SER A 22 -6.64 2.80 -20.94
C SER A 22 -7.15 4.13 -20.38
N ALA A 23 -8.08 4.73 -21.11
CA ALA A 23 -8.71 5.98 -20.73
C ALA A 23 -9.44 5.76 -19.41
N GLY A 24 -9.10 6.56 -18.40
CA GLY A 24 -9.88 6.66 -17.19
C GLY A 24 -11.36 6.94 -17.57
N SER A 25 -12.28 6.36 -16.84
CA SER A 25 -13.72 6.54 -17.07
C SER A 25 -14.07 8.03 -17.04
N LEU A 26 -14.56 8.55 -18.15
CA LEU A 26 -15.11 9.91 -18.24
C LEU A 26 -16.51 9.90 -17.64
N ASN A 27 -16.78 10.79 -16.69
CA ASN A 27 -18.14 11.05 -16.27
C ASN A 27 -18.84 11.95 -17.32
N SER A 28 -20.16 12.11 -17.20
CA SER A 28 -21.01 12.88 -18.14
C SER A 28 -20.57 14.34 -18.35
N ASN A 29 -19.63 14.85 -17.55
CA ASN A 29 -19.13 16.23 -17.64
C ASN A 29 -17.72 16.31 -18.25
N GLY A 30 -17.17 15.21 -18.79
CA GLY A 30 -15.85 15.21 -19.44
C GLY A 30 -14.64 15.39 -18.50
N LEU A 31 -14.86 15.37 -17.17
CA LEU A 31 -13.79 15.47 -16.18
C LEU A 31 -13.21 14.08 -15.87
N PHE A 32 -11.88 13.98 -15.87
CA PHE A 32 -11.19 12.79 -15.37
C PHE A 32 -11.36 12.73 -13.86
N THR A 33 -12.07 11.73 -13.35
CA THR A 33 -12.12 11.46 -11.91
C THR A 33 -10.98 10.53 -11.54
N ALA A 34 -10.19 10.91 -10.54
CA ALA A 34 -9.22 10.01 -9.95
C ALA A 34 -9.95 8.78 -9.37
N PRO A 35 -9.42 7.55 -9.53
CA PRO A 35 -10.04 6.37 -8.97
C PRO A 35 -10.11 6.47 -7.45
N GLU A 36 -11.24 6.13 -6.87
CA GLU A 36 -11.37 6.07 -5.41
C GLU A 36 -10.59 4.84 -4.90
N LEU A 37 -9.52 5.08 -4.16
CA LEU A 37 -8.64 4.02 -3.63
C LEU A 37 -8.98 3.64 -2.18
N ILE A 38 -10.03 4.24 -1.60
CA ILE A 38 -10.47 3.97 -0.23
C ILE A 38 -11.86 3.32 -0.27
N ASN A 39 -11.92 2.06 0.14
CA ASN A 39 -13.18 1.38 0.40
C ASN A 39 -13.63 1.63 1.84
N ARG A 40 -14.57 2.52 2.06
CA ARG A 40 -15.06 2.94 3.40
C ARG A 40 -15.63 1.79 4.23
N HIS A 41 -16.06 0.70 3.61
CA HIS A 41 -16.63 -0.49 4.27
C HIS A 41 -15.60 -1.60 4.55
N GLY A 42 -14.37 -1.48 4.05
CA GLY A 42 -13.30 -2.46 4.28
C GLY A 42 -13.00 -2.63 5.76
N LYS A 43 -12.98 -3.87 6.25
CA LYS A 43 -12.77 -4.22 7.66
C LYS A 43 -11.31 -4.48 8.01
N ILE A 44 -10.50 -4.78 7.01
CA ILE A 44 -9.05 -4.99 7.15
C ILE A 44 -8.32 -4.07 6.18
N LEU A 45 -7.01 -3.89 6.42
CA LEU A 45 -6.22 -2.92 5.67
C LEU A 45 -6.26 -3.15 4.16
N GLN A 46 -6.12 -4.41 3.69
CA GLN A 46 -6.12 -4.70 2.26
C GLN A 46 -7.47 -4.44 1.58
N ASP A 47 -8.58 -4.53 2.31
CA ASP A 47 -9.92 -4.28 1.78
C ASP A 47 -10.28 -2.78 1.87
N ARG A 48 -9.69 -2.06 2.83
CA ARG A 48 -9.85 -0.62 3.02
C ARG A 48 -9.07 0.18 1.98
N ILE A 49 -7.83 -0.20 1.72
CA ILE A 49 -6.96 0.48 0.75
C ILE A 49 -6.93 -0.36 -0.52
N LEU A 50 -7.54 0.13 -1.57
CA LEU A 50 -7.58 -0.55 -2.86
C LEU A 50 -6.29 -0.31 -3.64
N VAL A 51 -6.03 -1.17 -4.64
CA VAL A 51 -4.92 -0.95 -5.57
C VAL A 51 -5.37 -0.06 -6.73
N PRO A 52 -4.48 0.78 -7.27
CA PRO A 52 -4.80 1.57 -8.46
C PRO A 52 -5.15 0.67 -9.66
N PRO A 53 -5.94 1.16 -10.62
CA PRO A 53 -6.19 0.46 -11.88
C PRO A 53 -4.87 0.07 -12.57
N GLY A 54 -4.82 -1.14 -13.12
CA GLY A 54 -3.63 -1.69 -13.77
C GLY A 54 -2.58 -2.29 -12.81
N TYR A 55 -2.79 -2.22 -11.50
CA TYR A 55 -1.92 -2.85 -10.50
C TYR A 55 -2.59 -4.03 -9.83
N THR A 56 -1.80 -4.99 -9.41
CA THR A 56 -2.25 -6.13 -8.61
C THR A 56 -1.37 -6.28 -7.38
N ARG A 57 -1.96 -6.77 -6.28
CA ARG A 57 -1.17 -7.06 -5.09
C ARG A 57 -0.31 -8.30 -5.31
N VAL A 58 0.96 -8.22 -4.98
CA VAL A 58 1.84 -9.39 -4.94
C VAL A 58 1.29 -10.39 -3.93
N LYS A 59 1.32 -11.68 -4.26
CA LYS A 59 0.95 -12.75 -3.30
C LYS A 59 1.89 -12.73 -2.10
N CYS A 60 1.34 -12.94 -0.92
CA CYS A 60 2.11 -13.05 0.33
C CYS A 60 1.80 -14.41 0.97
N ASP A 61 2.83 -15.05 1.52
CA ASP A 61 2.63 -16.23 2.36
C ASP A 61 1.83 -15.87 3.61
N THR A 62 0.95 -16.75 4.04
CA THR A 62 0.06 -16.55 5.19
C THR A 62 0.79 -16.28 6.51
N ASN A 63 2.03 -16.78 6.63
CA ASN A 63 2.88 -16.55 7.80
C ASN A 63 3.85 -15.38 7.62
N SER A 64 3.73 -14.59 6.55
CA SER A 64 4.62 -13.46 6.31
C SER A 64 4.16 -12.20 7.06
N PHE A 65 5.12 -11.30 7.33
CA PHE A 65 4.82 -9.99 7.90
C PHE A 65 3.90 -9.16 6.98
N GLY A 66 4.08 -9.28 5.67
CA GLY A 66 3.20 -8.62 4.69
C GLY A 66 1.76 -9.09 4.79
N PHE A 67 1.52 -10.39 4.99
CA PHE A 67 0.18 -10.92 5.21
C PHE A 67 -0.41 -10.41 6.53
N TYR A 68 0.36 -10.41 7.62
CA TYR A 68 -0.05 -9.86 8.91
C TYR A 68 -0.50 -8.40 8.77
N LEU A 69 0.31 -7.55 8.11
CA LEU A 69 -0.03 -6.14 7.90
C LEU A 69 -1.31 -5.97 7.07
N ARG A 70 -1.49 -6.74 6.01
CA ARG A 70 -2.70 -6.67 5.16
C ARG A 70 -3.99 -7.02 5.90
N ASN A 71 -3.89 -7.83 6.93
CA ASN A 71 -5.01 -8.28 7.74
C ASN A 71 -5.23 -7.47 9.02
N LEU A 72 -4.51 -6.36 9.21
CA LEU A 72 -4.76 -5.45 10.33
C LEU A 72 -6.20 -4.94 10.27
N LYS A 73 -6.88 -5.02 11.41
CA LYS A 73 -8.25 -4.53 11.55
C LYS A 73 -8.31 -3.02 11.41
N MET A 74 -9.36 -2.53 10.78
CA MET A 74 -9.60 -1.11 10.59
C MET A 74 -10.77 -0.65 11.43
N LYS A 75 -10.65 0.53 12.01
CA LYS A 75 -11.79 1.23 12.65
C LYS A 75 -12.81 1.65 11.59
N ALA A 76 -13.99 2.07 12.03
CA ALA A 76 -15.00 2.65 11.15
C ALA A 76 -14.42 3.84 10.37
N ASP A 77 -14.96 4.10 9.18
CA ASP A 77 -14.47 5.17 8.30
C ASP A 77 -14.51 6.56 8.94
N SER A 78 -15.52 6.80 9.78
CA SER A 78 -15.69 8.05 10.55
C SER A 78 -14.75 8.18 11.75
N SER A 79 -13.93 7.18 12.05
CA SER A 79 -13.08 7.19 13.24
C SER A 79 -12.01 8.28 13.16
N GLU A 80 -11.85 8.98 14.26
CA GLU A 80 -10.82 10.01 14.42
C GLU A 80 -9.52 9.41 14.95
N VAL A 81 -8.41 10.05 14.65
CA VAL A 81 -7.11 9.71 15.25
C VAL A 81 -7.07 10.36 16.64
N LEU A 82 -6.84 9.55 17.66
CA LEU A 82 -6.71 10.02 19.03
C LEU A 82 -5.23 10.14 19.41
N LEU A 83 -4.93 11.13 20.22
CA LEU A 83 -3.67 11.28 20.93
C LEU A 83 -3.67 10.34 22.15
N TYR A 84 -2.50 10.14 22.78
CA TYR A 84 -2.34 9.27 23.96
C TYR A 84 -3.19 9.70 25.16
N ASP A 85 -3.52 11.00 25.25
CA ASP A 85 -4.38 11.58 26.30
C ASP A 85 -5.89 11.53 25.96
N GLY A 86 -6.25 10.86 24.85
CA GLY A 86 -7.62 10.69 24.39
C GLY A 86 -8.17 11.88 23.59
N LYS A 87 -7.41 12.94 23.42
CA LYS A 87 -7.85 14.08 22.59
C LYS A 87 -7.80 13.73 21.12
N VAL A 88 -8.71 14.30 20.34
CA VAL A 88 -8.73 14.18 18.89
C VAL A 88 -7.57 14.95 18.30
N LYS A 89 -6.85 14.32 17.36
CA LYS A 89 -5.80 15.01 16.60
C LYS A 89 -6.43 16.11 15.75
N PRO A 90 -5.95 17.36 15.84
CA PRO A 90 -6.63 18.52 15.24
C PRO A 90 -6.63 18.52 13.70
N TYR A 91 -5.77 17.71 13.07
CA TYR A 91 -5.62 17.66 11.60
C TYR A 91 -6.15 16.35 11.05
N LYS A 92 -7.15 16.42 10.16
CA LYS A 92 -7.69 15.27 9.42
C LYS A 92 -6.87 14.99 8.15
N VAL A 93 -5.70 14.38 8.34
CA VAL A 93 -4.79 14.03 7.23
C VAL A 93 -4.68 12.53 7.00
N HIS A 94 -5.50 11.73 7.69
CA HIS A 94 -5.48 10.27 7.59
C HIS A 94 -6.51 9.77 6.58
N ALA A 95 -6.15 8.74 5.84
CA ALA A 95 -7.06 8.05 4.92
C ALA A 95 -7.93 7.00 5.65
N ALA A 96 -7.40 6.39 6.70
CA ALA A 96 -8.09 5.39 7.52
C ALA A 96 -7.35 5.19 8.85
N VAL A 97 -7.99 4.56 9.84
CA VAL A 97 -7.42 4.33 11.16
C VAL A 97 -7.37 2.83 11.45
N ILE A 98 -6.18 2.33 11.80
CA ILE A 98 -5.99 0.95 12.23
C ILE A 98 -6.64 0.79 13.62
N ASP A 99 -7.35 -0.33 13.82
CA ASP A 99 -7.93 -0.67 15.10
C ASP A 99 -6.87 -1.28 16.02
N MET A 100 -6.14 -0.40 16.70
CA MET A 100 -5.06 -0.72 17.60
C MET A 100 -5.16 0.13 18.86
N GLU A 101 -4.98 -0.50 20.03
CA GLU A 101 -4.88 0.23 21.26
C GLU A 101 -3.54 0.98 21.34
N ILE A 102 -3.60 2.28 21.67
CA ILE A 102 -2.41 3.14 21.73
C ILE A 102 -1.83 3.29 23.14
N GLY A 103 -2.52 2.76 24.18
CA GLY A 103 -2.12 2.93 25.57
C GLY A 103 -2.36 4.34 26.10
N LYS A 104 -1.80 4.62 27.28
CA LYS A 104 -2.01 5.89 28.02
C LYS A 104 -0.75 6.76 28.10
N ARG A 105 0.27 6.46 27.32
CA ARG A 105 1.53 7.20 27.29
C ARG A 105 1.92 7.50 25.84
N ASP A 106 2.63 8.58 25.62
CA ASP A 106 3.12 8.98 24.30
C ASP A 106 4.28 8.08 23.85
N LEU A 107 3.97 6.85 23.49
CA LEU A 107 4.92 5.80 23.09
C LEU A 107 4.68 5.26 21.68
N GLN A 108 3.88 5.93 20.86
CA GLN A 108 3.58 5.46 19.52
C GLN A 108 3.66 6.59 18.50
N GLN A 109 4.86 7.05 18.27
CA GLN A 109 5.17 7.91 17.15
C GLN A 109 5.56 7.06 15.92
N CYS A 110 5.97 7.68 14.81
CA CYS A 110 6.14 7.03 13.50
C CYS A 110 6.92 5.71 13.55
N ALA A 111 8.14 5.72 14.11
CA ALA A 111 9.00 4.55 14.20
C ALA A 111 8.47 3.51 15.19
N ASP A 112 7.92 3.96 16.32
CA ASP A 112 7.44 3.09 17.39
C ASP A 112 6.27 2.23 16.91
N ALA A 113 5.38 2.76 16.07
CA ALA A 113 4.30 1.99 15.47
C ALA A 113 4.84 0.86 14.59
N CYS A 114 5.87 1.10 13.80
CA CYS A 114 6.50 0.08 12.96
C CYS A 114 7.19 -1.00 13.81
N ILE A 115 7.93 -0.59 14.83
CA ILE A 115 8.60 -1.47 15.80
C ILE A 115 7.57 -2.36 16.51
N ARG A 116 6.50 -1.78 17.01
CA ARG A 116 5.41 -2.49 17.66
C ARG A 116 4.75 -3.52 16.76
N LEU A 117 4.35 -3.14 15.55
CA LEU A 117 3.73 -4.06 14.59
C LEU A 117 4.65 -5.25 14.26
N ARG A 118 5.96 -4.99 14.14
CA ARG A 118 6.94 -6.05 13.92
C ARG A 118 7.05 -7.00 15.13
N ALA A 119 7.09 -6.46 16.34
CA ALA A 119 7.15 -7.25 17.58
C ALA A 119 5.88 -8.10 17.76
N GLU A 120 4.70 -7.51 17.56
CA GLU A 120 3.43 -8.22 17.64
C GLU A 120 3.34 -9.36 16.61
N TYR A 121 3.77 -9.13 15.38
CA TYR A 121 3.86 -10.17 14.37
C TYR A 121 4.77 -11.32 14.83
N LEU A 122 6.00 -11.03 15.27
CA LEU A 122 6.96 -12.05 15.72
C LEU A 122 6.40 -12.87 16.87
N ARG A 123 5.72 -12.23 17.82
CA ARG A 123 5.02 -12.92 18.90
C ARG A 123 3.93 -13.85 18.39
N ASN A 124 3.11 -13.37 17.47
CA ASN A 124 1.98 -14.14 16.92
C ASN A 124 2.42 -15.40 16.15
N VAL A 125 3.59 -15.36 15.50
CA VAL A 125 4.16 -16.53 14.81
C VAL A 125 5.11 -17.37 15.69
N GLY A 126 5.09 -17.15 17.01
CA GLY A 126 5.89 -17.94 17.96
C GLY A 126 7.41 -17.63 17.97
N LYS A 127 7.81 -16.50 17.40
CA LYS A 127 9.21 -16.07 17.27
C LYS A 127 9.58 -14.97 18.26
N SER A 128 9.10 -15.03 19.51
CA SER A 128 9.34 -14.00 20.52
C SER A 128 10.83 -13.79 20.82
N SER A 129 11.65 -14.84 20.76
CA SER A 129 13.10 -14.73 20.92
C SER A 129 13.79 -13.92 19.82
N SER A 130 13.13 -13.70 18.69
CA SER A 130 13.64 -12.87 17.60
C SER A 130 13.24 -11.39 17.73
N ILE A 131 12.53 -11.02 18.79
CA ILE A 131 12.15 -9.62 19.04
C ILE A 131 13.35 -8.90 19.63
N HIS A 132 14.03 -8.14 18.81
CA HIS A 132 15.10 -7.24 19.22
C HIS A 132 15.17 -6.04 18.28
N PHE A 133 15.56 -4.91 18.81
CA PHE A 133 15.70 -3.65 18.07
C PHE A 133 16.98 -2.96 18.54
N ASN A 134 17.73 -2.43 17.61
CA ASN A 134 18.92 -1.66 17.93
C ASN A 134 18.52 -0.23 18.29
N LEU A 135 19.13 0.33 19.31
CA LEU A 135 19.07 1.75 19.59
C LEU A 135 19.81 2.54 18.50
N THR A 136 19.49 3.82 18.36
CA THR A 136 20.11 4.71 17.35
C THR A 136 21.64 4.83 17.50
N ASN A 137 22.16 4.57 18.71
CA ASN A 137 23.60 4.53 19.02
C ASN A 137 24.25 3.15 18.77
N GLY A 138 23.51 2.17 18.21
CA GLY A 138 24.02 0.83 17.89
C GLY A 138 23.99 -0.19 19.04
N PHE A 139 23.63 0.19 20.26
CA PHE A 139 23.41 -0.77 21.36
C PHE A 139 22.12 -1.59 21.13
N ARG A 140 22.18 -2.86 21.57
CA ARG A 140 21.04 -3.79 21.52
C ARG A 140 20.42 -3.95 22.90
#